data_21484d1b3cd21f5e4f0199655c036272
#
_entry.id   21484d1b3cd21f5e4f0199655c036272
#
_cell.length_a   1.000
_cell.length_b   1.000
_cell.length_c   1.000
_cell.angle_alpha   90.00
_cell.angle_beta   90.00
_cell.angle_gamma   90.00
#
_symmetry.space_group_name_H-M   'P 1'
#
loop_
_entity.id
_entity.type
_entity.pdbx_description
1 polymer ?
#
loop_
_entity_poly.entity_id
_entity_poly.type
_entity_poly.pdbx_seq_one_letter_code
_entity_poly.pdbx_strand_id
1 'polypeptide(L)'
;MRISELMTDKPITVDPETLMLEARQRMREERIRHLVVTDDGRVVGIVTDRDVRLNLPSPATSLSVWEVNYLLARLTVGEVMSAPVILVDPDRPAAEAARIIIDHKIGALPVVDEGRLVGIVTESDFVRAMAETGGMA
;
A
#
# COMPACT_ATOMS: atom_id res chain seq x y z
N MET A 1 10.57 -20.73 -1.82
CA MET A 1 10.63 -19.48 -1.03
C MET A 1 9.24 -19.15 -0.48
N ARG A 2 9.17 -18.86 0.78
CA ARG A 2 7.93 -18.45 1.44
C ARG A 2 7.78 -16.95 1.42
N ILE A 3 6.54 -16.49 1.58
CA ILE A 3 6.25 -15.05 1.66
C ILE A 3 7.06 -14.39 2.78
N SER A 4 7.20 -15.05 3.95
CA SER A 4 7.98 -14.52 5.08
C SER A 4 9.43 -14.24 4.73
N GLU A 5 10.01 -14.96 3.79
CA GLU A 5 11.39 -14.76 3.35
C GLU A 5 11.54 -13.58 2.38
N LEU A 6 10.44 -13.20 1.75
CA LEU A 6 10.40 -12.18 0.71
C LEU A 6 9.90 -10.82 1.24
N MET A 7 8.94 -10.85 2.17
CA MET A 7 8.25 -9.66 2.64
C MET A 7 9.17 -8.65 3.33
N THR A 8 8.73 -7.40 3.32
CA THR A 8 9.30 -6.38 4.18
C THR A 8 8.55 -6.47 5.52
N ASP A 9 9.25 -6.71 6.61
CA ASP A 9 8.65 -6.74 7.92
C ASP A 9 8.44 -5.32 8.47
N LYS A 10 7.59 -5.19 9.49
CA LYS A 10 7.24 -3.91 10.11
C LYS A 10 6.79 -2.86 9.07
N PRO A 11 5.74 -3.15 8.32
CA PRO A 11 5.24 -2.20 7.33
C PRO A 11 4.75 -0.93 8.01
N ILE A 12 4.90 0.20 7.31
CA ILE A 12 4.42 1.47 7.82
C ILE A 12 2.91 1.52 7.65
N THR A 13 2.21 1.88 8.70
CA THR A 13 0.75 1.94 8.72
C THR A 13 0.25 3.34 8.98
N VAL A 14 -0.98 3.58 8.53
CA VAL A 14 -1.73 4.77 8.84
C VAL A 14 -3.15 4.34 9.20
N ASP A 15 -3.92 5.21 9.84
CA ASP A 15 -5.32 4.93 10.11
C ASP A 15 -6.23 5.60 9.07
N PRO A 16 -7.53 5.24 9.01
CA PRO A 16 -8.43 5.81 8.01
C PRO A 16 -8.64 7.32 8.13
N GLU A 17 -8.41 7.89 9.31
CA GLU A 17 -8.59 9.31 9.56
C GLU A 17 -7.36 10.14 9.24
N THR A 18 -6.22 9.50 8.96
CA THR A 18 -5.01 10.18 8.51
C THR A 18 -5.33 10.97 7.25
N LEU A 19 -4.86 12.21 7.19
CA LEU A 19 -5.07 13.04 6.01
C LEU A 19 -4.28 12.49 4.82
N MET A 20 -4.89 12.54 3.65
CA MET A 20 -4.26 12.06 2.41
C MET A 20 -2.90 12.72 2.16
N LEU A 21 -2.80 14.02 2.39
CA LEU A 21 -1.54 14.75 2.18
C LEU A 21 -0.46 14.33 3.17
N GLU A 22 -0.84 13.97 4.40
CA GLU A 22 0.07 13.45 5.40
C GLU A 22 0.59 12.06 4.98
N ALA A 23 -0.29 11.20 4.47
CA ALA A 23 0.09 9.89 3.95
C ALA A 23 1.05 10.03 2.77
N ARG A 24 0.79 10.98 1.88
CA ARG A 24 1.67 11.28 0.74
C ARG A 24 3.06 11.68 1.21
N GLN A 25 3.12 12.57 2.21
CA GLN A 25 4.39 13.00 2.79
C GLN A 25 5.15 11.81 3.38
N ARG A 26 4.44 10.93 4.09
CA ARG A 26 5.02 9.73 4.68
C ARG A 26 5.62 8.82 3.62
N MET A 27 4.91 8.60 2.52
CA MET A 27 5.40 7.79 1.41
C MET A 27 6.69 8.37 0.81
N ARG A 28 6.77 9.68 0.70
CA ARG A 28 7.96 10.36 0.17
C ARG A 28 9.15 10.23 1.11
N GLU A 29 8.94 10.47 2.39
CA GLU A 29 9.98 10.39 3.41
C GLU A 29 10.57 8.99 3.51
N GLU A 30 9.72 7.98 3.46
CA GLU A 30 10.13 6.59 3.59
C GLU A 30 10.48 5.93 2.26
N ARG A 31 10.30 6.65 1.15
CA ARG A 31 10.56 6.17 -0.22
C ARG A 31 9.78 4.91 -0.54
N ILE A 32 8.52 4.89 -0.18
CA ILE A 32 7.61 3.77 -0.43
C ILE A 32 6.39 4.27 -1.19
N ARG A 33 5.69 3.35 -1.84
CA ARG A 33 4.51 3.66 -2.67
C ARG A 33 3.22 3.12 -2.09
N HIS A 34 3.30 2.41 -0.97
CA HIS A 34 2.16 1.73 -0.36
C HIS A 34 2.19 1.93 1.14
N LEU A 35 1.02 2.25 1.72
CA LEU A 35 0.85 2.27 3.15
C LEU A 35 -0.32 1.35 3.48
N VAL A 36 -0.14 0.51 4.49
CA VAL A 36 -1.23 -0.33 4.97
C VAL A 36 -2.11 0.51 5.89
N VAL A 37 -3.41 0.47 5.66
CA VAL A 37 -4.37 1.20 6.50
C VAL A 37 -4.92 0.23 7.53
N THR A 38 -4.75 0.56 8.80
CA THR A 38 -5.24 -0.25 9.91
C THR A 38 -6.21 0.55 10.76
N ASP A 39 -7.21 -0.12 11.27
CA ASP A 39 -8.17 0.44 12.20
C ASP A 39 -8.30 -0.52 13.37
N ASP A 40 -7.95 -0.04 14.56
CA ASP A 40 -7.96 -0.85 15.77
C ASP A 40 -7.14 -2.15 15.59
N GLY A 41 -5.98 -2.03 14.95
CA GLY A 41 -5.06 -3.14 14.72
C GLY A 41 -5.41 -4.06 13.56
N ARG A 42 -6.53 -3.82 12.88
CA ARG A 42 -6.97 -4.63 11.73
C ARG A 42 -6.68 -3.91 10.43
N VAL A 43 -6.25 -4.67 9.43
CA VAL A 43 -6.04 -4.13 8.09
C VAL A 43 -7.41 -3.87 7.46
N VAL A 44 -7.65 -2.62 7.08
CA VAL A 44 -8.91 -2.21 6.44
C VAL A 44 -8.72 -1.71 5.02
N GLY A 45 -7.51 -1.43 4.60
CA GLY A 45 -7.25 -0.96 3.25
C GLY A 45 -5.77 -0.82 2.95
N ILE A 46 -5.48 -0.40 1.73
CA ILE A 46 -4.16 0.04 1.29
C ILE A 46 -4.35 1.38 0.59
N VAL A 47 -3.47 2.32 0.89
CA VAL A 47 -3.38 3.57 0.13
C VAL A 47 -2.07 3.58 -0.63
N THR A 48 -2.13 3.93 -1.91
CA THR A 48 -0.98 3.93 -2.79
C THR A 48 -0.70 5.33 -3.31
N ASP A 49 0.52 5.53 -3.81
CA ASP A 49 0.91 6.71 -4.55
C ASP A 49 -0.08 7.01 -5.68
N ARG A 50 -0.55 5.98 -6.37
CA ARG A 50 -1.54 6.13 -7.44
C ARG A 50 -2.88 6.65 -6.91
N ASP A 51 -3.35 6.11 -5.77
CA ASP A 51 -4.59 6.58 -5.15
C ASP A 51 -4.53 8.06 -4.84
N VAL A 52 -3.38 8.51 -4.33
CA VAL A 52 -3.17 9.93 -4.05
C VAL A 52 -3.23 10.75 -5.34
N ARG A 53 -2.49 10.32 -6.38
CA ARG A 53 -2.46 11.06 -7.65
C ARG A 53 -3.83 11.16 -8.32
N LEU A 54 -4.62 10.09 -8.25
CA LEU A 54 -5.96 10.07 -8.84
C LEU A 54 -6.94 10.99 -8.11
N ASN A 55 -6.63 11.36 -6.88
CA ASN A 55 -7.46 12.25 -6.07
C ASN A 55 -6.95 13.69 -6.04
N LEU A 56 -5.87 13.98 -6.76
CA LEU A 56 -5.42 15.36 -6.95
C LEU A 56 -6.26 16.00 -8.07
N PRO A 57 -6.56 17.30 -7.95
CA PRO A 57 -7.36 17.98 -8.97
C PRO A 57 -6.61 18.05 -10.30
N SER A 58 -7.37 17.94 -11.39
CA SER A 58 -6.84 18.14 -12.73
C SER A 58 -6.43 19.60 -12.92
N PRO A 59 -5.40 19.87 -13.73
CA PRO A 59 -5.08 21.25 -14.13
C PRO A 59 -6.24 21.95 -14.83
N ALA A 60 -7.20 21.20 -15.37
CA ALA A 60 -8.38 21.73 -16.05
C ALA A 60 -9.58 21.96 -15.13
N THR A 61 -9.41 21.80 -13.81
CA THR A 61 -10.50 21.99 -12.87
C THR A 61 -11.02 23.44 -12.90
N SER A 62 -12.33 23.59 -12.73
CA SER A 62 -12.98 24.90 -12.63
C SER A 62 -12.89 25.48 -11.22
N LEU A 63 -12.37 24.71 -10.26
CA LEU A 63 -12.24 25.17 -8.88
C LEU A 63 -11.10 26.18 -8.74
N SER A 64 -11.27 27.15 -7.85
CA SER A 64 -10.21 28.09 -7.50
C SER A 64 -9.12 27.37 -6.69
N VAL A 65 -7.94 27.99 -6.60
CA VAL A 65 -6.84 27.46 -5.78
C VAL A 65 -7.28 27.29 -4.32
N TRP A 66 -8.07 28.23 -3.81
CA TRP A 66 -8.58 28.17 -2.44
C TRP A 66 -9.52 26.99 -2.22
N GLU A 67 -10.44 26.75 -3.17
CA GLU A 67 -11.36 25.61 -3.11
C GLU A 67 -10.60 24.29 -3.18
N VAL A 68 -9.62 24.19 -4.06
CA VAL A 68 -8.76 23.01 -4.19
C VAL A 68 -8.04 22.73 -2.87
N ASN A 69 -7.38 23.74 -2.30
CA ASN A 69 -6.66 23.58 -1.04
C ASN A 69 -7.58 23.21 0.10
N TYR A 70 -8.78 23.78 0.13
CA TYR A 70 -9.79 23.46 1.14
C TYR A 70 -10.17 21.98 1.10
N LEU A 71 -10.46 21.46 -0.10
CA LEU A 71 -10.86 20.08 -0.28
C LEU A 71 -9.71 19.11 0.03
N LEU A 72 -8.50 19.38 -0.49
CA LEU A 72 -7.33 18.53 -0.27
C LEU A 72 -6.94 18.45 1.21
N ALA A 73 -7.07 19.55 1.95
CA ALA A 73 -6.71 19.59 3.35
C ALA A 73 -7.60 18.71 4.23
N ARG A 74 -8.75 18.30 3.71
CA ARG A 74 -9.75 17.53 4.47
C ARG A 74 -9.88 16.09 4.02
N LEU A 75 -9.30 15.74 2.89
CA LEU A 75 -9.43 14.40 2.34
C LEU A 75 -8.65 13.41 3.21
N THR A 76 -9.31 12.33 3.62
CA THR A 76 -8.70 11.32 4.49
C THR A 76 -8.29 10.09 3.69
N VAL A 77 -7.37 9.32 4.28
CA VAL A 77 -6.92 8.05 3.73
C VAL A 77 -8.11 7.10 3.53
N GLY A 78 -9.03 7.06 4.50
CA GLY A 78 -10.21 6.20 4.39
C GLY A 78 -11.08 6.49 3.16
N GLU A 79 -11.08 7.73 2.70
CA GLU A 79 -11.85 8.12 1.52
C GLU A 79 -11.17 7.75 0.20
N VAL A 80 -9.84 7.58 0.20
CA VAL A 80 -9.09 7.32 -1.04
C VAL A 80 -8.49 5.92 -1.11
N MET A 81 -8.41 5.21 0.00
CA MET A 81 -7.82 3.86 0.05
C MET A 81 -8.57 2.86 -0.80
N SER A 82 -7.89 1.80 -1.21
CA SER A 82 -8.50 0.65 -1.84
C SER A 82 -8.93 -0.34 -0.77
N ALA A 83 -10.17 -0.83 -0.85
CA ALA A 83 -10.75 -1.81 0.06
C ALA A 83 -11.86 -2.57 -0.67
N PRO A 84 -12.14 -3.84 -0.32
CA PRO A 84 -11.39 -4.67 0.62
C PRO A 84 -10.00 -5.04 0.10
N VAL A 85 -9.13 -5.50 1.00
CA VAL A 85 -7.74 -5.84 0.68
C VAL A 85 -7.58 -7.35 0.68
N ILE A 86 -6.77 -7.85 -0.25
CA ILE A 86 -6.39 -9.26 -0.26
C ILE A 86 -5.23 -9.42 0.72
N LEU A 87 -5.40 -10.29 1.70
CA LEU A 87 -4.38 -10.57 2.71
C LEU A 87 -3.76 -11.93 2.42
N VAL A 88 -2.48 -12.09 2.75
CA VAL A 88 -1.79 -13.37 2.60
C VAL A 88 -1.12 -13.76 3.91
N ASP A 89 -0.87 -15.06 4.04
CA ASP A 89 -0.23 -15.66 5.19
C ASP A 89 1.28 -15.76 4.94
N PRO A 90 2.13 -15.53 5.97
CA PRO A 90 3.59 -15.57 5.77
C PRO A 90 4.13 -16.92 5.38
N ASP A 91 3.44 -18.00 5.70
CA ASP A 91 3.93 -19.38 5.44
C ASP A 91 3.64 -19.84 4.01
N ARG A 92 2.84 -19.11 3.26
CA ARG A 92 2.51 -19.50 1.88
C ARG A 92 3.71 -19.32 0.95
N PRO A 93 3.74 -20.08 -0.15
CA PRO A 93 4.78 -19.89 -1.17
C PRO A 93 4.74 -18.49 -1.77
N ALA A 94 5.92 -17.92 -1.98
CA ALA A 94 6.03 -16.61 -2.63
C ALA A 94 5.38 -16.58 -4.01
N ALA A 95 5.42 -17.73 -4.72
CA ALA A 95 4.80 -17.84 -6.04
C ALA A 95 3.29 -17.57 -6.01
N GLU A 96 2.60 -17.93 -4.91
CA GLU A 96 1.17 -17.62 -4.76
C GLU A 96 0.94 -16.11 -4.68
N ALA A 97 1.77 -15.41 -3.93
CA ALA A 97 1.67 -13.95 -3.83
C ALA A 97 1.91 -13.29 -5.18
N ALA A 98 2.90 -13.77 -5.93
CA ALA A 98 3.18 -13.28 -7.27
C ALA A 98 1.96 -13.47 -8.18
N ARG A 99 1.32 -14.63 -8.11
CA ARG A 99 0.14 -14.94 -8.91
C ARG A 99 -1.03 -14.02 -8.57
N ILE A 100 -1.26 -13.76 -7.29
CA ILE A 100 -2.31 -12.85 -6.84
C ILE A 100 -2.05 -11.43 -7.37
N ILE A 101 -0.82 -10.96 -7.27
CA ILE A 101 -0.44 -9.62 -7.76
C ILE A 101 -0.74 -9.50 -9.26
N ILE A 102 -0.36 -10.51 -10.04
CA ILE A 102 -0.59 -10.51 -11.50
C ILE A 102 -2.08 -10.57 -11.82
N ASP A 103 -2.78 -11.52 -11.22
CA ASP A 103 -4.19 -11.78 -11.56
C ASP A 103 -5.12 -10.64 -11.14
N HIS A 104 -4.81 -9.97 -10.04
CA HIS A 104 -5.64 -8.88 -9.53
C HIS A 104 -5.11 -7.50 -9.91
N LYS A 105 -3.99 -7.43 -10.61
CA LYS A 105 -3.36 -6.17 -11.06
C LYS A 105 -3.14 -5.19 -9.91
N ILE A 106 -2.63 -5.71 -8.80
CA ILE A 106 -2.31 -4.93 -7.61
C ILE A 106 -0.81 -4.93 -7.39
N GLY A 107 -0.30 -3.97 -6.63
CA GLY A 107 1.14 -3.82 -6.42
C GLY A 107 1.64 -4.30 -5.07
N ALA A 108 0.74 -4.63 -4.15
CA ALA A 108 1.13 -4.97 -2.79
C ALA A 108 0.09 -5.84 -2.11
N LEU A 109 0.58 -6.69 -1.20
CA LEU A 109 -0.24 -7.56 -0.37
C LEU A 109 0.20 -7.43 1.08
N PRO A 110 -0.69 -7.02 2.00
CA PRO A 110 -0.37 -7.10 3.42
C PRO A 110 -0.28 -8.56 3.85
N VAL A 111 0.70 -8.84 4.70
CA VAL A 111 0.94 -10.18 5.23
C VAL A 111 0.45 -10.20 6.67
N VAL A 112 -0.47 -11.10 6.97
CA VAL A 112 -1.14 -11.18 8.26
C VAL A 112 -0.93 -12.58 8.84
N ASP A 113 -0.54 -12.64 10.11
CA ASP A 113 -0.36 -13.88 10.85
C ASP A 113 -1.21 -13.82 12.12
N GLU A 114 -2.14 -14.75 12.25
CA GLU A 114 -3.07 -14.81 13.38
C GLU A 114 -3.75 -13.46 13.67
N GLY A 115 -4.22 -12.80 12.62
CA GLY A 115 -4.92 -11.52 12.72
C GLY A 115 -4.02 -10.31 12.88
N ARG A 116 -2.70 -10.49 12.93
CA ARG A 116 -1.74 -9.39 13.10
C ARG A 116 -0.99 -9.11 11.80
N LEU A 117 -0.87 -7.84 11.48
CA LEU A 117 -0.05 -7.42 10.35
C LEU A 117 1.42 -7.65 10.69
N VAL A 118 2.10 -8.49 9.90
CA VAL A 118 3.51 -8.82 10.11
C VAL A 118 4.42 -8.35 8.99
N GLY A 119 3.87 -8.00 7.85
CA GLY A 119 4.69 -7.55 6.73
C GLY A 119 3.88 -7.07 5.55
N ILE A 120 4.58 -6.70 4.51
CA ILE A 120 4.00 -6.35 3.22
C ILE A 120 4.88 -6.92 2.11
N VAL A 121 4.25 -7.47 1.09
CA VAL A 121 4.93 -7.95 -0.12
C VAL A 121 4.54 -7.05 -1.27
N THR A 122 5.53 -6.51 -1.97
CA THR A 122 5.32 -5.65 -3.13
C THR A 122 6.04 -6.22 -4.35
N GLU A 123 5.71 -5.68 -5.53
CA GLU A 123 6.42 -6.04 -6.76
C GLU A 123 7.93 -5.84 -6.61
N SER A 124 8.35 -4.80 -5.91
CA SER A 124 9.77 -4.51 -5.68
C SER A 124 10.48 -5.61 -4.90
N ASP A 125 9.77 -6.29 -4.00
CA ASP A 125 10.35 -7.40 -3.24
C ASP A 125 10.74 -8.54 -4.16
N PHE A 126 9.90 -8.85 -5.15
CA PHE A 126 10.19 -9.89 -6.14
C PHE A 126 11.37 -9.50 -7.03
N VAL A 127 11.38 -8.26 -7.50
CA VAL A 127 12.48 -7.76 -8.32
C VAL A 127 13.80 -7.79 -7.55
N ARG A 128 13.78 -7.38 -6.29
CA ARG A 128 14.98 -7.40 -5.43
C ARG A 128 15.47 -8.84 -5.23
N ALA A 129 14.56 -9.76 -4.93
CA ALA A 129 14.91 -11.16 -4.74
C ALA A 129 15.57 -11.75 -5.99
N MET A 130 15.02 -11.43 -7.16
CA MET A 130 15.60 -11.86 -8.43
C MET A 130 17.01 -11.32 -8.62
N ALA A 131 17.22 -10.03 -8.32
CA ALA A 131 18.51 -9.36 -8.48
C ALA A 131 19.57 -9.93 -7.52
N GLU A 132 19.17 -10.21 -6.29
CA GLU A 132 20.10 -10.68 -5.25
C GLU A 132 20.47 -12.16 -5.40
N THR A 133 19.54 -12.98 -5.89
CA THR A 133 19.76 -14.43 -5.99
C THR A 133 20.17 -14.88 -7.38
N GLY A 134 20.14 -14.00 -8.36
CA GLY A 134 20.37 -14.34 -9.76
C GLY A 134 19.25 -15.16 -10.38
N GLY A 135 18.17 -15.35 -9.65
CA GLY A 135 16.98 -16.08 -10.07
C GLY A 135 16.26 -16.63 -8.87
N MET A 136 14.97 -16.82 -8.98
CA MET A 136 14.15 -17.36 -7.89
C MET A 136 14.06 -18.87 -8.03
N ALA A 137 14.69 -19.53 -7.10
CA ALA A 137 14.65 -20.98 -7.06
C ALA A 137 13.35 -21.48 -6.44
#